data_58a14945d8366d62603f7cd479c8207e
#
_entry.id   58a14945d8366d62603f7cd479c8207e
#
_cell.length_a   1.000
_cell.length_b   1.000
_cell.length_c   1.000
_cell.angle_alpha   90.00
_cell.angle_beta   90.00
_cell.angle_gamma   90.00
#
_symmetry.space_group_name_H-M   'P 1'
#
loop_
_entity.id
_entity.type
_entity.pdbx_description
1 polymer ?
#
loop_
_entity_poly.entity_id
_entity_poly.type
_entity_poly.pdbx_seq_one_letter_code
_entity_poly.pdbx_strand_id
1 'polypeptide(L)'
;MAAPVNRFKADLKAGRQTIGCWLTQGTAIAAEIAATADFDWLLIDCEHSPNDIPSVLAQLQAIAGYEASALVRPPWGEPVIIKQLLDVGCQTLIVPMVESGAQAEMLVRAMRYPPHGIRGVGGAGARATAFSRHTDYLHSANDEMCLVAQLESRAGYEALDDILTVDGVDGVFIGPSDLSANLGHIGNPGAPEVQAVIDDALQRIKAAGKASGIMSLDPVAARAYLDRGVDFVAVAIDSMTLAKALRSTAAACR
;
A
#
# COMPACT_ATOMS: atom_id res chain seq x y z
N MET A 1 -26.05 0.18 -8.24
CA MET A 1 -24.99 1.09 -7.78
C MET A 1 -23.67 0.49 -8.19
N ALA A 2 -22.74 1.33 -8.70
CA ALA A 2 -21.38 0.94 -9.05
C ALA A 2 -20.54 0.59 -7.81
N ALA A 3 -19.32 0.10 -8.03
CA ALA A 3 -18.31 -0.06 -6.99
C ALA A 3 -18.06 1.29 -6.28
N PRO A 4 -17.74 1.29 -4.98
CA PRO A 4 -17.31 2.50 -4.29
C PRO A 4 -16.09 3.11 -4.97
N VAL A 5 -16.04 4.44 -5.04
CA VAL A 5 -14.88 5.17 -5.56
C VAL A 5 -13.66 4.90 -4.67
N ASN A 6 -12.55 4.52 -5.29
CA ASN A 6 -11.27 4.40 -4.60
C ASN A 6 -10.63 5.78 -4.45
N ARG A 7 -10.79 6.39 -3.27
CA ARG A 7 -10.27 7.74 -2.98
C ARG A 7 -8.76 7.84 -3.11
N PHE A 8 -8.01 6.86 -2.61
CA PHE A 8 -6.56 6.85 -2.75
C PHE A 8 -6.11 6.85 -4.23
N LYS A 9 -6.74 6.00 -5.06
CA LYS A 9 -6.47 5.99 -6.50
C LYS A 9 -6.81 7.34 -7.16
N ALA A 10 -7.93 7.95 -6.76
CA ALA A 10 -8.33 9.27 -7.26
C ALA A 10 -7.31 10.35 -6.86
N ASP A 11 -6.80 10.32 -5.64
CA ASP A 11 -5.76 11.23 -5.16
C ASP A 11 -4.46 11.09 -5.95
N LEU A 12 -4.00 9.85 -6.19
CA LEU A 12 -2.83 9.60 -7.02
C LEU A 12 -3.00 10.16 -8.44
N LYS A 13 -4.17 9.93 -9.06
CA LYS A 13 -4.49 10.48 -10.39
C LYS A 13 -4.56 12.00 -10.42
N ALA A 14 -4.97 12.62 -9.33
CA ALA A 14 -5.02 14.07 -9.20
C ALA A 14 -3.66 14.71 -8.85
N GLY A 15 -2.62 13.89 -8.61
CA GLY A 15 -1.31 14.37 -8.14
C GLY A 15 -1.35 14.96 -6.74
N ARG A 16 -2.33 14.56 -5.90
CA ARG A 16 -2.43 15.02 -4.52
C ARG A 16 -1.41 14.28 -3.66
N GLN A 17 -0.52 15.01 -3.02
CA GLN A 17 0.42 14.44 -2.07
C GLN A 17 -0.30 14.02 -0.79
N THR A 18 0.02 12.84 -0.27
CA THR A 18 -0.66 12.22 0.86
C THR A 18 0.31 11.59 1.84
N ILE A 19 -0.08 11.56 3.13
CA ILE A 19 0.68 10.90 4.18
C ILE A 19 -0.12 9.74 4.79
N GLY A 20 0.58 8.70 5.23
CA GLY A 20 -0.09 7.54 5.80
C GLY A 20 0.65 6.87 6.93
N CYS A 21 -0.05 5.93 7.55
CA CYS A 21 0.45 5.15 8.67
C CYS A 21 0.31 3.64 8.40
N TRP A 22 1.35 2.89 8.79
CA TRP A 22 1.36 1.41 8.80
C TRP A 22 0.64 0.87 10.04
N LEU A 23 -0.28 -0.08 9.86
CA LEU A 23 -1.04 -0.76 10.91
C LEU A 23 -0.50 -2.17 11.11
N THR A 24 0.22 -2.39 12.19
CA THR A 24 0.91 -3.64 12.51
C THR A 24 0.41 -4.35 13.75
N GLN A 25 -0.56 -3.76 14.48
CA GLN A 25 -1.07 -4.33 15.74
C GLN A 25 -2.16 -5.40 15.54
N GLY A 26 -2.73 -5.53 14.34
CA GLY A 26 -3.69 -6.58 14.03
C GLY A 26 -5.06 -6.42 14.69
N THR A 27 -5.43 -5.24 15.18
CA THR A 27 -6.67 -5.02 15.91
C THR A 27 -7.49 -3.87 15.35
N ALA A 28 -8.83 -4.02 15.36
CA ALA A 28 -9.76 -3.00 14.90
C ALA A 28 -9.64 -1.70 15.71
N ILE A 29 -9.41 -1.80 17.04
CA ILE A 29 -9.31 -0.63 17.91
C ILE A 29 -8.04 0.21 17.60
N ALA A 30 -6.91 -0.45 17.29
CA ALA A 30 -5.72 0.27 16.89
C ALA A 30 -5.91 0.98 15.55
N ALA A 31 -6.58 0.32 14.60
CA ALA A 31 -6.94 0.89 13.31
C ALA A 31 -7.89 2.10 13.46
N GLU A 32 -8.88 2.00 14.33
CA GLU A 32 -9.81 3.10 14.63
C GLU A 32 -9.09 4.30 15.27
N ILE A 33 -8.21 4.06 16.25
CA ILE A 33 -7.38 5.12 16.86
C ILE A 33 -6.53 5.82 15.78
N ALA A 34 -5.87 5.05 14.91
CA ALA A 34 -5.08 5.63 13.82
C ALA A 34 -5.95 6.42 12.82
N ALA A 35 -7.19 5.98 12.57
CA ALA A 35 -8.12 6.68 11.68
C ALA A 35 -8.57 8.06 12.22
N THR A 36 -8.42 8.32 13.53
CA THR A 36 -8.70 9.62 14.13
C THR A 36 -7.53 10.60 14.04
N ALA A 37 -6.38 10.20 13.48
CA ALA A 37 -5.14 10.99 13.50
C ALA A 37 -4.87 11.75 12.19
N ASP A 38 -5.90 11.99 11.38
CA ASP A 38 -5.87 12.80 10.15
C ASP A 38 -4.83 12.32 9.10
N PHE A 39 -4.49 11.02 9.09
CA PHE A 39 -3.77 10.43 7.98
C PHE A 39 -4.68 10.30 6.75
N ASP A 40 -4.16 10.59 5.56
CA ASP A 40 -4.90 10.40 4.30
C ASP A 40 -5.17 8.92 4.00
N TRP A 41 -4.26 8.05 4.44
CA TRP A 41 -4.39 6.60 4.26
C TRP A 41 -3.75 5.79 5.38
N LEU A 42 -4.28 4.58 5.57
CA LEU A 42 -3.83 3.60 6.56
C LEU A 42 -3.57 2.28 5.86
N LEU A 43 -2.39 1.70 6.04
CA LEU A 43 -2.03 0.43 5.44
C LEU A 43 -2.07 -0.70 6.47
N ILE A 44 -2.96 -1.65 6.27
CA ILE A 44 -3.03 -2.89 7.05
C ILE A 44 -1.97 -3.84 6.52
N ASP A 45 -0.98 -4.14 7.34
CA ASP A 45 0.16 -4.96 6.95
C ASP A 45 -0.08 -6.43 7.25
N CYS A 46 -0.06 -7.29 6.22
CA CYS A 46 -0.15 -8.74 6.38
C CYS A 46 1.18 -9.46 6.10
N GLU A 47 2.25 -8.73 5.80
CA GLU A 47 3.57 -9.31 5.53
C GLU A 47 4.41 -9.44 6.82
N HIS A 48 4.57 -8.34 7.56
CA HIS A 48 5.43 -8.30 8.76
C HIS A 48 4.64 -8.06 10.05
N SER A 49 3.37 -8.42 10.07
CA SER A 49 2.53 -8.30 11.26
C SER A 49 1.51 -9.45 11.36
N PRO A 50 0.91 -9.69 12.53
CA PRO A 50 0.00 -10.83 12.75
C PRO A 50 -1.41 -10.58 12.19
N ASN A 51 -1.50 -10.08 10.96
CA ASN A 51 -2.78 -9.87 10.27
C ASN A 51 -3.14 -11.07 9.38
N ASP A 52 -4.41 -11.41 9.38
CA ASP A 52 -5.05 -12.40 8.52
C ASP A 52 -6.34 -11.81 7.91
N ILE A 53 -7.04 -12.56 7.07
CA ILE A 53 -8.28 -12.07 6.43
C ILE A 53 -9.34 -11.60 7.45
N PRO A 54 -9.63 -12.33 8.56
CA PRO A 54 -10.53 -11.86 9.59
C PRO A 54 -10.12 -10.54 10.26
N SER A 55 -8.84 -10.37 10.61
CA SER A 55 -8.35 -9.14 11.21
C SER A 55 -8.31 -7.97 10.23
N VAL A 56 -7.99 -8.22 8.95
CA VAL A 56 -8.12 -7.22 7.88
C VAL A 56 -9.58 -6.75 7.74
N LEU A 57 -10.54 -7.70 7.71
CA LEU A 57 -11.96 -7.36 7.64
C LEU A 57 -12.39 -6.45 8.80
N ALA A 58 -11.99 -6.78 10.04
CA ALA A 58 -12.34 -5.99 11.21
C ALA A 58 -11.74 -4.57 11.16
N GLN A 59 -10.49 -4.44 10.70
CA GLN A 59 -9.83 -3.13 10.53
C GLN A 59 -10.46 -2.30 9.39
N LEU A 60 -10.80 -2.93 8.25
CA LEU A 60 -11.53 -2.26 7.18
C LEU A 60 -12.91 -1.75 7.63
N GLN A 61 -13.58 -2.49 8.53
CA GLN A 61 -14.85 -2.04 9.12
C GLN A 61 -14.66 -0.87 10.07
N ALA A 62 -13.60 -0.88 10.89
CA ALA A 62 -13.28 0.20 11.82
C ALA A 62 -12.93 1.50 11.08
N ILE A 63 -12.14 1.42 10.00
CA ILE A 63 -11.72 2.59 9.22
C ILE A 63 -12.88 3.16 8.37
N ALA A 64 -13.86 2.35 7.98
CA ALA A 64 -14.91 2.74 7.02
C ALA A 64 -15.75 3.98 7.41
N GLY A 65 -15.75 4.36 8.69
CA GLY A 65 -16.45 5.56 9.21
C GLY A 65 -15.62 6.85 9.13
N TYR A 66 -14.37 6.77 8.68
CA TYR A 66 -13.41 7.87 8.68
C TYR A 66 -12.98 8.27 7.26
N GLU A 67 -12.29 9.39 7.15
CA GLU A 67 -11.84 9.91 5.85
C GLU A 67 -10.63 9.17 5.27
N ALA A 68 -9.81 8.54 6.14
CA ALA A 68 -8.63 7.80 5.70
C ALA A 68 -8.97 6.65 4.75
N SER A 69 -8.22 6.54 3.67
CA SER A 69 -8.30 5.40 2.74
C SER A 69 -7.61 4.18 3.33
N ALA A 70 -8.28 3.03 3.33
CA ALA A 70 -7.67 1.78 3.79
C ALA A 70 -6.97 1.04 2.64
N LEU A 71 -5.68 0.78 2.82
CA LEU A 71 -4.81 0.00 1.93
C LEU A 71 -4.44 -1.31 2.64
N VAL A 72 -4.05 -2.33 1.87
CA VAL A 72 -3.55 -3.59 2.44
C VAL A 72 -2.25 -3.99 1.74
N ARG A 73 -1.27 -4.42 2.53
CA ARG A 73 -0.10 -5.15 2.01
C ARG A 73 -0.33 -6.65 2.23
N PRO A 74 -0.51 -7.45 1.18
CA PRO A 74 -0.61 -8.91 1.31
C PRO A 74 0.73 -9.50 1.79
N PRO A 75 0.74 -10.71 2.36
CA PRO A 75 2.00 -11.37 2.74
C PRO A 75 2.86 -11.73 1.53
N TRP A 76 2.23 -11.90 0.37
CA TRP A 76 2.86 -12.16 -0.92
C TRP A 76 1.91 -11.85 -2.07
N GLY A 77 2.46 -11.65 -3.28
CA GLY A 77 1.70 -11.36 -4.49
C GLY A 77 1.08 -12.60 -5.15
N GLU A 78 0.14 -13.30 -4.49
CA GLU A 78 -0.52 -14.48 -5.05
C GLU A 78 -2.00 -14.26 -5.35
N PRO A 79 -2.54 -14.80 -6.46
CA PRO A 79 -3.93 -14.58 -6.86
C PRO A 79 -4.97 -14.99 -5.81
N VAL A 80 -4.67 -16.00 -4.97
CA VAL A 80 -5.61 -16.50 -3.96
C VAL A 80 -5.82 -15.47 -2.86
N ILE A 81 -4.72 -14.98 -2.26
CA ILE A 81 -4.81 -13.98 -1.18
C ILE A 81 -5.32 -12.64 -1.71
N ILE A 82 -4.89 -12.22 -2.91
CA ILE A 82 -5.37 -11.00 -3.57
C ILE A 82 -6.90 -11.04 -3.70
N LYS A 83 -7.47 -12.13 -4.24
CA LYS A 83 -8.92 -12.30 -4.37
C LYS A 83 -9.63 -12.17 -3.01
N GLN A 84 -9.13 -12.83 -1.96
CA GLN A 84 -9.73 -12.78 -0.63
C GLN A 84 -9.72 -11.37 -0.04
N LEU A 85 -8.61 -10.63 -0.17
CA LEU A 85 -8.49 -9.24 0.27
C LEU A 85 -9.45 -8.32 -0.48
N LEU A 86 -9.58 -8.48 -1.80
CA LEU A 86 -10.52 -7.70 -2.60
C LEU A 86 -11.98 -8.02 -2.24
N ASP A 87 -12.31 -9.28 -1.92
CA ASP A 87 -13.67 -9.70 -1.58
C ASP A 87 -14.12 -9.23 -0.19
N VAL A 88 -13.19 -9.05 0.76
CA VAL A 88 -13.49 -8.36 2.03
C VAL A 88 -13.55 -6.83 1.90
N GLY A 89 -13.32 -6.28 0.71
CA GLY A 89 -13.59 -4.89 0.36
C GLY A 89 -12.38 -3.96 0.31
N CYS A 90 -11.17 -4.51 0.29
CA CYS A 90 -9.98 -3.73 -0.04
C CYS A 90 -10.00 -3.37 -1.54
N GLN A 91 -9.58 -2.16 -1.90
CA GLN A 91 -9.49 -1.69 -3.29
C GLN A 91 -8.05 -1.37 -3.69
N THR A 92 -7.17 -1.14 -2.72
CA THR A 92 -5.76 -0.78 -2.96
C THR A 92 -4.83 -1.78 -2.30
N LEU A 93 -3.94 -2.39 -3.08
CA LEU A 93 -2.90 -3.26 -2.58
C LEU A 93 -1.52 -2.65 -2.84
N ILE A 94 -0.66 -2.66 -1.79
CA ILE A 94 0.79 -2.48 -1.95
C ILE A 94 1.39 -3.88 -1.90
N VAL A 95 1.83 -4.40 -3.05
CA VAL A 95 2.30 -5.79 -3.15
C VAL A 95 3.82 -5.84 -3.00
N PRO A 96 4.35 -6.61 -2.02
CA PRO A 96 5.79 -6.69 -1.76
C PRO A 96 6.54 -7.47 -2.85
N MET A 97 7.86 -7.27 -2.92
CA MET A 97 8.81 -8.06 -3.71
C MET A 97 8.42 -8.21 -5.18
N VAL A 98 8.03 -7.11 -5.82
CA VAL A 98 7.75 -7.13 -7.27
C VAL A 98 9.07 -6.96 -8.03
N GLU A 99 9.47 -8.01 -8.75
CA GLU A 99 10.81 -8.15 -9.34
C GLU A 99 10.81 -8.31 -10.87
N SER A 100 9.64 -8.21 -11.52
CA SER A 100 9.56 -8.23 -12.99
C SER A 100 8.27 -7.62 -13.52
N GLY A 101 8.28 -7.18 -14.78
CA GLY A 101 7.07 -6.76 -15.48
C GLY A 101 6.03 -7.87 -15.61
N ALA A 102 6.48 -9.11 -15.87
CA ALA A 102 5.58 -10.27 -15.94
C ALA A 102 4.86 -10.55 -14.61
N GLN A 103 5.56 -10.39 -13.47
CA GLN A 103 4.94 -10.50 -12.16
C GLN A 103 3.92 -9.36 -11.96
N ALA A 104 4.27 -8.12 -12.29
CA ALA A 104 3.35 -6.98 -12.20
C ALA A 104 2.10 -7.18 -13.06
N GLU A 105 2.23 -7.71 -14.28
CA GLU A 105 1.10 -8.04 -15.15
C GLU A 105 0.19 -9.12 -14.53
N MET A 106 0.78 -10.17 -13.95
CA MET A 106 0.02 -11.21 -13.25
C MET A 106 -0.76 -10.61 -12.07
N LEU A 107 -0.15 -9.71 -11.29
CA LEU A 107 -0.82 -9.02 -10.18
C LEU A 107 -2.00 -8.17 -10.64
N VAL A 108 -1.84 -7.38 -11.70
CA VAL A 108 -2.94 -6.61 -12.31
C VAL A 108 -4.09 -7.55 -12.72
N ARG A 109 -3.77 -8.65 -13.39
CA ARG A 109 -4.77 -9.65 -13.80
C ARG A 109 -5.46 -10.30 -12.59
N ALA A 110 -4.74 -10.56 -11.50
CA ALA A 110 -5.30 -11.12 -10.28
C ALA A 110 -6.32 -10.19 -9.60
N MET A 111 -6.19 -8.87 -9.79
CA MET A 111 -7.10 -7.86 -9.24
C MET A 111 -8.33 -7.60 -10.13
N ARG A 112 -8.27 -7.93 -11.42
CA ARG A 112 -9.34 -7.64 -12.40
C ARG A 112 -10.21 -8.86 -12.70
N TYR A 113 -11.51 -8.65 -12.87
CA TYR A 113 -12.44 -9.68 -13.33
C TYR A 113 -12.23 -9.98 -14.83
N PRO A 114 -12.56 -11.22 -15.25
CA PRO A 114 -12.62 -11.56 -16.67
C PRO A 114 -13.55 -10.60 -17.47
N PRO A 115 -13.26 -10.33 -18.76
CA PRO A 115 -12.16 -10.87 -19.55
C PRO A 115 -10.81 -10.17 -19.33
N HIS A 116 -10.75 -9.09 -18.53
CA HIS A 116 -9.55 -8.27 -18.34
C HIS A 116 -8.57 -8.82 -17.28
N GLY A 117 -8.96 -9.91 -16.60
CA GLY A 117 -8.14 -10.53 -15.57
C GLY A 117 -8.59 -11.95 -15.23
N ILE A 118 -8.14 -12.43 -14.06
CA ILE A 118 -8.36 -13.78 -13.55
C ILE A 118 -9.01 -13.81 -12.16
N ARG A 119 -9.45 -12.64 -11.63
CA ARG A 119 -10.14 -12.58 -10.34
C ARG A 119 -11.40 -13.45 -10.38
N GLY A 120 -11.52 -14.41 -9.45
CA GLY A 120 -12.71 -15.25 -9.34
C GLY A 120 -13.96 -14.43 -8.97
N VAL A 121 -15.09 -14.74 -9.60
CA VAL A 121 -16.36 -14.04 -9.39
C VAL A 121 -17.11 -14.63 -8.21
N GLY A 122 -16.94 -14.06 -7.03
CA GLY A 122 -17.62 -14.45 -5.78
C GLY A 122 -18.63 -13.40 -5.27
N GLY A 123 -19.10 -12.52 -6.16
CA GLY A 123 -19.72 -11.25 -5.81
C GLY A 123 -20.97 -11.30 -4.91
N ALA A 124 -21.83 -12.32 -5.02
CA ALA A 124 -23.13 -12.33 -4.33
C ALA A 124 -23.04 -12.26 -2.79
N GLY A 125 -22.04 -12.92 -2.19
CA GLY A 125 -21.85 -12.94 -0.74
C GLY A 125 -20.71 -12.05 -0.24
N ALA A 126 -19.98 -11.39 -1.16
CA ALA A 126 -18.80 -10.61 -0.79
C ALA A 126 -19.15 -9.25 -0.15
N ARG A 127 -18.38 -8.87 0.86
CA ARG A 127 -18.49 -7.52 1.46
C ARG A 127 -18.22 -6.41 0.44
N ALA A 128 -17.32 -6.65 -0.51
CA ALA A 128 -17.00 -5.69 -1.57
C ALA A 128 -18.22 -5.23 -2.38
N THR A 129 -19.21 -6.11 -2.58
CA THR A 129 -20.49 -5.77 -3.22
C THR A 129 -21.55 -5.21 -2.27
N ALA A 130 -21.20 -4.94 -1.00
CA ALA A 130 -22.14 -4.70 0.08
C ALA A 130 -23.25 -5.79 0.12
N PHE A 131 -22.83 -7.05 0.00
CA PHE A 131 -23.71 -8.22 -0.01
C PHE A 131 -24.79 -8.12 -1.09
N SER A 132 -24.38 -7.89 -2.34
CA SER A 132 -25.20 -7.68 -3.54
C SER A 132 -25.97 -6.35 -3.63
N ARG A 133 -25.75 -5.41 -2.72
CA ARG A 133 -26.38 -4.08 -2.81
C ARG A 133 -25.81 -3.23 -3.95
N HIS A 134 -24.51 -3.40 -4.26
CA HIS A 134 -23.87 -2.77 -5.42
C HIS A 134 -24.11 -3.63 -6.67
N THR A 135 -25.26 -3.45 -7.30
CA THR A 135 -25.74 -4.28 -8.42
C THR A 135 -24.89 -4.20 -9.68
N ASP A 136 -24.10 -3.13 -9.84
CA ASP A 136 -23.19 -2.92 -10.97
C ASP A 136 -21.70 -3.13 -10.60
N TYR A 137 -21.43 -3.72 -9.43
CA TYR A 137 -20.07 -3.89 -8.92
C TYR A 137 -19.16 -4.66 -9.90
N LEU A 138 -19.65 -5.76 -10.46
CA LEU A 138 -18.85 -6.63 -11.33
C LEU A 138 -18.38 -5.92 -12.62
N HIS A 139 -19.12 -4.93 -13.09
CA HIS A 139 -18.79 -4.17 -14.30
C HIS A 139 -17.91 -2.95 -14.00
N SER A 140 -17.99 -2.39 -12.80
CA SER A 140 -17.29 -1.15 -12.43
C SER A 140 -16.07 -1.37 -11.53
N ALA A 141 -15.93 -2.53 -10.89
CA ALA A 141 -14.90 -2.78 -9.89
C ALA A 141 -13.47 -2.68 -10.44
N ASN A 142 -13.24 -3.14 -11.69
CA ASN A 142 -11.89 -3.13 -12.28
C ASN A 142 -11.28 -1.72 -12.34
N ASP A 143 -12.09 -0.70 -12.53
CA ASP A 143 -11.64 0.70 -12.63
C ASP A 143 -11.21 1.27 -11.26
N GLU A 144 -11.75 0.70 -10.19
CA GLU A 144 -11.49 1.12 -8.81
C GLU A 144 -10.38 0.31 -8.12
N MET A 145 -9.86 -0.74 -8.74
CA MET A 145 -8.70 -1.46 -8.21
C MET A 145 -7.43 -0.63 -8.41
N CYS A 146 -6.61 -0.57 -7.36
CA CYS A 146 -5.35 0.17 -7.35
C CYS A 146 -4.21 -0.77 -6.97
N LEU A 147 -3.26 -0.97 -7.88
CA LEU A 147 -2.05 -1.74 -7.65
C LEU A 147 -0.86 -0.81 -7.47
N VAL A 148 -0.20 -0.91 -6.33
CA VAL A 148 1.10 -0.31 -6.07
C VAL A 148 2.13 -1.44 -5.95
N ALA A 149 3.13 -1.45 -6.81
CA ALA A 149 4.24 -2.41 -6.73
C ALA A 149 5.26 -1.93 -5.69
N GLN A 150 5.69 -2.80 -4.76
CA GLN A 150 6.73 -2.44 -3.79
C GLN A 150 8.11 -2.81 -4.35
N LEU A 151 8.95 -1.78 -4.49
CA LEU A 151 10.35 -1.87 -4.93
C LEU A 151 11.26 -1.96 -3.70
N GLU A 152 11.89 -3.10 -3.49
CA GLU A 152 12.68 -3.35 -2.28
C GLU A 152 13.81 -4.37 -2.47
N SER A 153 14.12 -4.71 -3.73
CA SER A 153 15.23 -5.59 -4.07
C SER A 153 16.03 -5.06 -5.26
N ARG A 154 17.26 -5.57 -5.43
CA ARG A 154 18.08 -5.29 -6.62
C ARG A 154 17.38 -5.74 -7.90
N ALA A 155 16.79 -6.93 -7.90
CA ALA A 155 16.06 -7.47 -9.04
C ALA A 155 14.88 -6.57 -9.42
N GLY A 156 14.10 -6.10 -8.43
CA GLY A 156 13.02 -5.14 -8.64
C GLY A 156 13.50 -3.80 -9.21
N TYR A 157 14.65 -3.30 -8.73
CA TYR A 157 15.25 -2.08 -9.24
C TYR A 157 15.74 -2.23 -10.70
N GLU A 158 16.37 -3.35 -11.02
CA GLU A 158 16.82 -3.65 -12.39
C GLU A 158 15.63 -3.81 -13.35
N ALA A 159 14.51 -4.36 -12.89
CA ALA A 159 13.29 -4.55 -13.67
C ALA A 159 12.31 -3.36 -13.62
N LEU A 160 12.66 -2.25 -12.97
CA LEU A 160 11.74 -1.15 -12.71
C LEU A 160 11.09 -0.60 -13.98
N ASP A 161 11.84 -0.42 -15.07
CA ASP A 161 11.28 0.10 -16.31
C ASP A 161 10.23 -0.85 -16.90
N ASP A 162 10.46 -2.16 -16.85
CA ASP A 162 9.49 -3.15 -17.31
C ASP A 162 8.21 -3.11 -16.45
N ILE A 163 8.35 -2.98 -15.11
CA ILE A 163 7.22 -2.84 -14.19
C ILE A 163 6.41 -1.57 -14.51
N LEU A 164 7.08 -0.46 -14.78
CA LEU A 164 6.47 0.83 -15.08
C LEU A 164 5.69 0.85 -16.41
N THR A 165 6.03 -0.02 -17.38
CA THR A 165 5.28 -0.15 -18.64
C THR A 165 3.95 -0.88 -18.50
N VAL A 166 3.74 -1.62 -17.39
CA VAL A 166 2.54 -2.44 -17.20
C VAL A 166 1.30 -1.56 -17.00
N ASP A 167 0.31 -1.72 -17.88
CA ASP A 167 -1.00 -1.09 -17.70
C ASP A 167 -1.72 -1.66 -16.48
N GLY A 168 -2.14 -0.76 -15.58
CA GLY A 168 -2.82 -1.15 -14.33
C GLY A 168 -1.91 -1.20 -13.11
N VAL A 169 -0.60 -0.98 -13.24
CA VAL A 169 0.24 -0.52 -12.13
C VAL A 169 -0.01 0.97 -11.96
N ASP A 170 -0.60 1.37 -10.83
CA ASP A 170 -0.96 2.76 -10.54
C ASP A 170 0.21 3.54 -9.91
N GLY A 171 1.11 2.85 -9.20
CA GLY A 171 2.29 3.46 -8.58
C GLY A 171 3.32 2.44 -8.13
N VAL A 172 4.45 2.95 -7.65
CA VAL A 172 5.53 2.16 -7.05
C VAL A 172 5.85 2.72 -5.67
N PHE A 173 5.91 1.85 -4.67
CA PHE A 173 6.31 2.18 -3.30
C PHE A 173 7.70 1.65 -3.01
N ILE A 174 8.61 2.50 -2.56
CA ILE A 174 9.97 2.09 -2.20
C ILE A 174 10.00 1.64 -0.74
N GLY A 175 10.51 0.41 -0.49
CA GLY A 175 10.79 -0.15 0.82
C GLY A 175 12.27 -0.01 1.19
N PRO A 176 12.72 1.09 1.86
CA PRO A 176 14.14 1.36 2.04
C PRO A 176 14.88 0.33 2.89
N SER A 177 14.19 -0.34 3.82
CA SER A 177 14.80 -1.33 4.72
C SER A 177 15.28 -2.56 3.96
N ASP A 178 14.38 -3.19 3.21
CA ASP A 178 14.69 -4.39 2.42
C ASP A 178 15.59 -4.05 1.24
N LEU A 179 15.36 -2.91 0.58
CA LEU A 179 16.23 -2.42 -0.47
C LEU A 179 17.69 -2.27 0.03
N SER A 180 17.87 -1.64 1.21
CA SER A 180 19.21 -1.48 1.79
C SER A 180 19.85 -2.82 2.11
N ALA A 181 19.11 -3.76 2.69
CA ALA A 181 19.60 -5.10 2.99
C ALA A 181 20.01 -5.84 1.71
N ASN A 182 19.19 -5.77 0.67
CA ASN A 182 19.43 -6.44 -0.61
C ASN A 182 20.63 -5.83 -1.38
N LEU A 183 20.90 -4.55 -1.18
CA LEU A 183 22.09 -3.86 -1.70
C LEU A 183 23.35 -4.06 -0.85
N GLY A 184 23.28 -4.82 0.26
CA GLY A 184 24.42 -5.10 1.15
C GLY A 184 24.60 -4.11 2.30
N HIS A 185 23.61 -3.24 2.54
CA HIS A 185 23.64 -2.20 3.58
C HIS A 185 22.55 -2.41 4.65
N ILE A 186 22.38 -3.65 5.12
CA ILE A 186 21.34 -4.01 6.10
C ILE A 186 21.33 -3.05 7.30
N GLY A 187 20.16 -2.50 7.63
CA GLY A 187 19.97 -1.55 8.72
C GLY A 187 20.50 -0.13 8.45
N ASN A 188 21.00 0.14 7.26
CA ASN A 188 21.51 1.46 6.88
C ASN A 188 20.89 1.96 5.55
N PRO A 189 19.59 2.29 5.51
CA PRO A 189 18.95 2.84 4.32
C PRO A 189 19.50 4.22 3.92
N GLY A 190 20.23 4.90 4.83
CA GLY A 190 20.91 6.16 4.55
C GLY A 190 22.27 6.03 3.85
N ALA A 191 22.73 4.82 3.54
CA ALA A 191 23.97 4.64 2.79
C ALA A 191 23.91 5.35 1.43
N PRO A 192 24.99 6.04 1.01
CA PRO A 192 24.98 6.83 -0.24
C PRO A 192 24.55 6.03 -1.47
N GLU A 193 24.97 4.76 -1.57
CA GLU A 193 24.62 3.86 -2.66
C GLU A 193 23.11 3.53 -2.66
N VAL A 194 22.50 3.32 -1.48
CA VAL A 194 21.06 3.09 -1.35
C VAL A 194 20.29 4.35 -1.73
N GLN A 195 20.73 5.51 -1.25
CA GLN A 195 20.09 6.79 -1.57
C GLN A 195 20.19 7.11 -3.07
N ALA A 196 21.30 6.79 -3.73
CA ALA A 196 21.42 6.95 -5.17
C ALA A 196 20.41 6.08 -5.95
N VAL A 197 20.19 4.83 -5.51
CA VAL A 197 19.19 3.93 -6.09
C VAL A 197 17.77 4.45 -5.85
N ILE A 198 17.47 4.94 -4.65
CA ILE A 198 16.16 5.55 -4.32
C ILE A 198 15.91 6.77 -5.20
N ASP A 199 16.89 7.65 -5.33
CA ASP A 199 16.76 8.88 -6.12
C ASP A 199 16.56 8.59 -7.61
N ASP A 200 17.29 7.63 -8.17
CA ASP A 200 17.11 7.19 -9.55
C ASP A 200 15.72 6.55 -9.76
N ALA A 201 15.32 5.66 -8.87
CA ALA A 201 14.00 5.02 -8.94
C ALA A 201 12.87 6.05 -8.91
N LEU A 202 12.91 7.05 -8.02
CA LEU A 202 11.91 8.11 -7.96
C LEU A 202 11.85 8.93 -9.26
N GLN A 203 12.99 9.21 -9.89
CA GLN A 203 13.03 9.91 -11.17
C GLN A 203 12.40 9.08 -12.30
N ARG A 204 12.71 7.77 -12.37
CA ARG A 204 12.16 6.85 -13.38
C ARG A 204 10.65 6.68 -13.21
N ILE A 205 10.16 6.51 -11.97
CA ILE A 205 8.72 6.40 -11.67
C ILE A 205 7.99 7.66 -12.15
N LYS A 206 8.52 8.84 -11.82
CA LYS A 206 7.95 10.12 -12.23
C LYS A 206 7.97 10.29 -13.75
N ALA A 207 9.08 9.94 -14.42
CA ALA A 207 9.19 10.01 -15.87
C ALA A 207 8.19 9.10 -16.61
N ALA A 208 7.84 7.96 -16.01
CA ALA A 208 6.81 7.04 -16.50
C ALA A 208 5.37 7.50 -16.22
N GLY A 209 5.18 8.64 -15.51
CA GLY A 209 3.86 9.15 -15.14
C GLY A 209 3.12 8.28 -14.12
N LYS A 210 3.84 7.47 -13.34
CA LYS A 210 3.30 6.66 -12.26
C LYS A 210 3.47 7.37 -10.91
N ALA A 211 2.60 7.04 -9.95
CA ALA A 211 2.72 7.61 -8.61
C ALA A 211 3.89 6.97 -7.84
N SER A 212 4.64 7.80 -7.13
CA SER A 212 5.79 7.40 -6.33
C SER A 212 5.46 7.42 -4.84
N GLY A 213 5.83 6.36 -4.12
CA GLY A 213 5.68 6.30 -2.67
C GLY A 213 6.96 5.82 -1.98
N ILE A 214 7.09 6.15 -0.70
CA ILE A 214 8.23 5.72 0.12
C ILE A 214 7.86 5.67 1.60
N MET A 215 8.54 4.82 2.37
CA MET A 215 8.51 4.88 3.83
C MET A 215 9.61 5.79 4.37
N SER A 216 9.24 6.76 5.20
CA SER A 216 10.17 7.63 5.90
C SER A 216 9.62 8.01 7.27
N LEU A 217 10.16 7.40 8.33
CA LEU A 217 9.68 7.56 9.71
C LEU A 217 10.28 8.79 10.43
N ASP A 218 11.26 9.45 9.82
CA ASP A 218 11.77 10.72 10.28
C ASP A 218 10.95 11.86 9.64
N PRO A 219 10.30 12.74 10.42
CA PRO A 219 9.43 13.79 9.88
C PRO A 219 10.15 14.78 8.96
N VAL A 220 11.45 15.04 9.20
CA VAL A 220 12.23 15.96 8.37
C VAL A 220 12.50 15.32 7.00
N ALA A 221 12.95 14.06 7.01
CA ALA A 221 13.17 13.31 5.78
C ALA A 221 11.86 13.08 5.01
N ALA A 222 10.76 12.75 5.70
CA ALA A 222 9.44 12.60 5.07
C ALA A 222 9.01 13.88 4.35
N ARG A 223 9.18 15.03 5.01
CA ARG A 223 8.88 16.32 4.40
C ARG A 223 9.76 16.62 3.19
N ALA A 224 11.04 16.28 3.25
CA ALA A 224 11.95 16.46 2.12
C ALA A 224 11.55 15.60 0.91
N TYR A 225 11.02 14.37 1.09
CA TYR A 225 10.48 13.58 0.01
C TYR A 225 9.23 14.23 -0.62
N LEU A 226 8.30 14.73 0.20
CA LEU A 226 7.14 15.48 -0.30
C LEU A 226 7.56 16.73 -1.08
N ASP A 227 8.50 17.53 -0.55
CA ASP A 227 8.99 18.73 -1.23
C ASP A 227 9.70 18.42 -2.57
N ARG A 228 10.23 17.22 -2.74
CA ARG A 228 10.79 16.69 -4.00
C ARG A 228 9.73 16.15 -4.97
N GLY A 229 8.46 16.12 -4.55
CA GLY A 229 7.33 15.71 -5.37
C GLY A 229 7.01 14.22 -5.32
N VAL A 230 7.38 13.52 -4.25
CA VAL A 230 6.88 12.16 -3.97
C VAL A 230 5.40 12.24 -3.62
N ASP A 231 4.59 11.35 -4.21
CA ASP A 231 3.14 11.48 -4.17
C ASP A 231 2.53 10.96 -2.86
N PHE A 232 3.09 9.90 -2.25
CA PHE A 232 2.58 9.38 -0.99
C PHE A 232 3.69 8.84 -0.08
N VAL A 233 3.69 9.28 1.19
CA VAL A 233 4.75 8.93 2.15
C VAL A 233 4.15 8.25 3.37
N ALA A 234 4.66 7.07 3.73
CA ALA A 234 4.39 6.44 5.01
C ALA A 234 5.26 7.08 6.09
N VAL A 235 4.63 7.78 7.03
CA VAL A 235 5.35 8.59 8.02
C VAL A 235 5.31 8.02 9.44
N ALA A 236 4.53 6.96 9.66
CA ALA A 236 4.35 6.34 10.96
C ALA A 236 4.10 4.82 10.86
N ILE A 237 4.42 4.13 11.95
CA ILE A 237 4.00 2.75 12.23
C ILE A 237 3.34 2.78 13.60
N ASP A 238 2.10 2.29 13.71
CA ASP A 238 1.25 2.37 14.90
C ASP A 238 1.92 1.76 16.15
N SER A 239 2.47 0.56 16.04
CA SER A 239 3.15 -0.12 17.15
C SER A 239 4.43 0.60 17.61
N MET A 240 5.21 1.14 16.68
CA MET A 240 6.41 1.94 17.01
C MET A 240 6.03 3.23 17.73
N THR A 241 5.00 3.91 17.25
CA THR A 241 4.50 5.15 17.84
C THR A 241 4.01 4.92 19.26
N LEU A 242 3.20 3.87 19.48
CA LEU A 242 2.73 3.48 20.80
C LEU A 242 3.91 3.11 21.74
N ALA A 243 4.83 2.26 21.28
CA ALA A 243 5.97 1.84 22.07
C ALA A 243 6.89 3.03 22.48
N LYS A 244 7.11 3.97 21.56
CA LYS A 244 7.88 5.19 21.82
C LYS A 244 7.19 6.06 22.86
N ALA A 245 5.89 6.30 22.73
CA ALA A 245 5.12 7.12 23.68
C ALA A 245 5.13 6.51 25.09
N LEU A 246 4.89 5.20 25.22
CA LEU A 246 4.91 4.50 26.51
C LEU A 246 6.29 4.55 27.18
N ARG A 247 7.38 4.33 26.41
CA ARG A 247 8.76 4.43 26.95
C ARG A 247 9.07 5.86 27.42
N SER A 248 8.68 6.88 26.64
CA SER A 248 8.88 8.28 27.00
C SER A 248 8.14 8.65 28.30
N THR A 249 6.87 8.23 28.42
CA THR A 249 6.06 8.46 29.63
C THR A 249 6.67 7.76 30.85
N ALA A 250 7.08 6.49 30.72
CA ALA A 250 7.73 5.76 31.81
C ALA A 250 9.04 6.39 32.26
N ALA A 251 9.85 6.88 31.32
CA ALA A 251 11.11 7.56 31.64
C ALA A 251 10.89 8.91 32.33
N ALA A 252 9.85 9.66 31.95
CA ALA A 252 9.52 10.95 32.56
C ALA A 252 9.01 10.83 34.01
N CYS A 253 8.56 9.63 34.44
CA CYS A 253 8.06 9.37 35.80
C CYS A 253 9.09 8.69 36.72
N ARG A 254 10.31 8.45 36.26
CA ARG A 254 11.41 7.84 37.03
C ARG A 254 12.53 8.82 37.31
#